data_56ea183aefe11680098ebb0325361e52
#
_entry.id   56ea183aefe11680098ebb0325361e52
#
_cell.length_a   1.000
_cell.length_b   1.000
_cell.length_c   1.000
_cell.angle_alpha   90.00
_cell.angle_beta   90.00
_cell.angle_gamma   90.00
#
_symmetry.space_group_name_H-M   'P 1'
#
loop_
_entity.id
_entity.type
_entity.pdbx_description
1 polymer ?
#
loop_
_entity_poly.entity_id
_entity_poly.type
_entity_poly.pdbx_seq_one_letter_code
_entity_poly.pdbx_strand_id
1 'polypeptide(L)' 'MSDYAAEEEKLRKLYDQARTQGNKKKKREYKERIAELNRVRKAAERERNRSNG' A
#
# COMPACT_ATOMS: atom_id res chain seq x y z
N MET A 1 17.01 -0.99 0.97
CA MET A 1 16.03 0.05 1.30
C MET A 1 14.68 -0.26 0.70
N SER A 2 13.68 -0.21 1.52
CA SER A 2 12.33 -0.48 1.05
C SER A 2 11.62 0.82 0.71
N ASP A 3 11.15 0.93 -0.51
CA ASP A 3 10.41 2.11 -0.97
C ASP A 3 8.91 1.96 -0.74
N TYR A 4 8.54 1.25 0.33
CA TYR A 4 7.13 1.02 0.65
C TYR A 4 6.36 2.32 0.84
N ALA A 5 6.99 3.30 1.48
CA ALA A 5 6.34 4.58 1.72
C ALA A 5 6.07 5.32 0.42
N ALA A 6 7.03 5.32 -0.50
CA ALA A 6 6.89 5.96 -1.80
C ALA A 6 5.81 5.27 -2.64
N GLU A 7 5.80 3.95 -2.63
CA GLU A 7 4.82 3.17 -3.36
C GLU A 7 3.42 3.36 -2.80
N GLU A 8 3.31 3.38 -1.47
CA GLU A 8 2.03 3.64 -0.80
C GLU A 8 1.49 5.01 -1.16
N GLU A 9 2.34 6.03 -1.16
CA GLU A 9 1.94 7.38 -1.51
C GLU A 9 1.45 7.44 -2.95
N LYS A 10 2.15 6.80 -3.86
CA LYS A 10 1.76 6.72 -5.26
C LYS A 10 0.39 6.06 -5.42
N LEU A 11 0.18 4.95 -4.74
CA LEU A 11 -1.10 4.24 -4.79
C LEU A 11 -2.23 5.07 -4.21
N ARG A 12 -1.96 5.80 -3.14
CA ARG A 12 -2.97 6.69 -2.54
C ARG A 12 -3.39 7.79 -3.49
N LYS A 13 -2.44 8.36 -4.23
CA LYS A 13 -2.74 9.37 -5.24
C LYS A 13 -3.60 8.81 -6.36
N LEU A 14 -3.25 7.61 -6.82
CA LEU A 14 -4.03 6.93 -7.85
C LEU A 14 -5.44 6.59 -7.36
N TYR A 15 -5.54 6.15 -6.13
CA TYR A 15 -6.82 5.86 -5.50
C TYR A 15 -7.69 7.12 -5.44
N ASP A 16 -7.10 8.22 -5.02
CA ASP A 16 -7.82 9.49 -4.91
C ASP A 16 -8.29 9.97 -6.28
N GLN A 17 -7.48 9.82 -7.31
CA GLN A 17 -7.86 10.16 -8.68
C GLN A 17 -9.03 9.30 -9.16
N ALA A 18 -8.97 8.00 -8.91
CA ALA A 18 -10.05 7.09 -9.28
C ALA A 18 -11.35 7.44 -8.55
N ARG A 19 -11.23 7.84 -7.29
CA ARG A 19 -12.37 8.28 -6.49
C ARG A 19 -12.99 9.53 -7.08
N THR A 20 -12.18 10.51 -7.43
CA THR A 20 -12.64 11.77 -8.02
C THR A 20 -13.30 11.54 -9.36
N GLN A 21 -12.76 10.62 -10.16
CA GLN A 21 -13.31 10.30 -11.48
C GLN A 21 -14.54 9.38 -11.40
N GLY A 22 -14.86 8.86 -10.22
CA GLY A 22 -15.97 7.94 -10.06
C GLY A 22 -15.71 6.55 -10.63
N ASN A 23 -14.45 6.19 -10.81
CA ASN A 23 -14.08 4.89 -11.36
C ASN A 23 -14.00 3.84 -10.25
N LYS A 24 -15.13 3.21 -9.98
CA LYS A 24 -15.25 2.23 -8.89
C LYS A 24 -14.34 1.03 -9.07
N LYS A 25 -14.14 0.60 -10.30
CA LYS A 25 -13.31 -0.56 -10.60
C LYS A 25 -11.85 -0.31 -10.23
N LYS A 26 -11.28 0.80 -10.69
CA LYS A 26 -9.92 1.16 -10.37
C LYS A 26 -9.74 1.49 -8.90
N LYS A 27 -10.72 2.13 -8.31
CA LYS A 27 -10.73 2.43 -6.89
C LYS A 27 -10.56 1.15 -6.06
N ARG A 28 -11.28 0.10 -6.42
CA ARG A 28 -11.19 -1.20 -5.75
C ARG A 28 -9.80 -1.82 -5.95
N GLU A 29 -9.28 -1.78 -7.16
CA GLU A 29 -7.96 -2.34 -7.47
C GLU A 29 -6.86 -1.66 -6.66
N TYR A 30 -6.87 -0.34 -6.59
CA TYR A 30 -5.87 0.40 -5.83
C TYR A 30 -6.01 0.15 -4.33
N LYS A 31 -7.24 0.04 -3.85
CA LYS A 31 -7.48 -0.27 -2.45
C LYS A 31 -6.90 -1.63 -2.07
N GLU A 32 -7.07 -2.62 -2.92
CA GLU A 32 -6.52 -3.95 -2.71
C GLU A 32 -4.99 -3.93 -2.71
N ARG A 33 -4.39 -3.16 -3.61
CA ARG A 33 -2.94 -3.04 -3.66
C ARG A 33 -2.37 -2.36 -2.43
N ILE A 34 -3.05 -1.35 -1.93
CA ILE A 34 -2.64 -0.67 -0.70
C ILE A 34 -2.71 -1.64 0.48
N ALA A 35 -3.78 -2.44 0.56
CA ALA A 35 -3.93 -3.43 1.62
C ALA A 35 -2.84 -4.49 1.55
N GLU A 36 -2.50 -4.95 0.36
CA GLU A 36 -1.44 -5.93 0.16
C GLU A 36 -0.07 -5.35 0.55
N LEU A 37 0.19 -4.12 0.15
CA LEU A 37 1.43 -3.44 0.51
C LEU A 37 1.57 -3.31 2.02
N ASN A 38 0.49 -2.98 2.71
CA ASN A 38 0.48 -2.89 4.16
C ASN A 38 0.78 -4.24 4.81
N ARG A 39 0.28 -5.33 4.26
CA ARG A 39 0.57 -6.68 4.76
C ARG A 39 2.05 -7.00 4.63
N VAL A 40 2.61 -6.71 3.47
CA VAL A 40 4.03 -6.96 3.21
C VAL A 40 4.89 -6.13 4.16
N ARG A 41 4.54 -4.86 4.34
CA ARG A 41 5.26 -3.98 5.24
C ARG A 41 5.22 -4.48 6.68
N LYS A 42 4.05 -4.88 7.15
CA LYS A 42 3.91 -5.42 8.51
C LYS A 42 4.69 -6.70 8.70
N ALA A 43 4.68 -7.57 7.70
CA ALA A 43 5.45 -8.81 7.75
C ALA A 43 6.95 -8.52 7.83
N ALA A 44 7.42 -7.55 7.05
CA ALA A 44 8.81 -7.14 7.07
C ALA A 44 9.20 -6.56 8.43
N GLU A 45 8.33 -5.76 9.03
CA GLU A 45 8.56 -5.20 10.36
C GLU A 45 8.63 -6.28 11.43
N ARG A 46 7.76 -7.28 11.35
CA ARG A 46 7.79 -8.41 12.30
C ARG A 46 9.09 -9.19 12.20
N GLU A 47 9.54 -9.44 10.99
CA GLU A 47 10.81 -10.13 10.76
C GLU A 47 11.97 -9.35 11.36
N ARG A 48 11.95 -8.03 11.17
CA ARG A 48 12.96 -7.14 11.69
C ARG A 48 12.99 -7.16 13.22
N ASN A 49 11.82 -7.06 13.84
CA ASN A 49 11.72 -7.08 15.29
C ASN A 49 12.13 -8.42 15.86
N ARG A 50 11.86 -9.50 15.16
CA ARG A 50 12.26 -10.83 15.55
C ARG A 50 13.77 -10.99 15.57
N SER A 51 14.43 -10.39 14.58
CA SER A 51 15.89 -10.43 14.48
C SER A 51 16.57 -9.64 15.61
N ASN A 52 15.93 -8.60 16.08
CA ASN A 52 16.46 -7.73 17.13
C ASN A 52 16.15 -8.22 18.54
N GLY A 53 15.25 -9.13 18.66
CA GLY A 53 14.86 -9.72 19.95
C GLY A 53 15.75 -10.87 20.31
#